data_8768168786e18cba187d5795f67e3786
#
_entry.id   8768168786e18cba187d5795f67e3786
#
_cell.length_a   1.000
_cell.length_b   1.000
_cell.length_c   1.000
_cell.angle_alpha   90.00
_cell.angle_beta   90.00
_cell.angle_gamma   90.00
#
_symmetry.space_group_name_H-M   'P 1'
#
loop_
_entity.id
_entity.type
_entity.pdbx_description
1 polymer ?
#
loop_
_entity_poly.entity_id
_entity_poly.type
_entity_poly.pdbx_seq_one_letter_code
_entity_poly.pdbx_strand_id
1 'polypeptide(L)'
;MQRRSVLRAGVLATLGTRLIPGLANTPGEVEVGGVLRDVTMQGLLGPSRKLSSLRGKPLIINVWASWCGPCREEMGSLERLSRRFWDGELNVIGISTDDYRDRAETYLRRSGITFANFIDQKLVLENMLGANRLPLTVLVDAQGRVLAKYFGAKAWDSAESIAMIARHFRIKL
;
A
#
# COMPACT_ATOMS: atom_id res chain seq x y z
N MET A 1 -0.80 51.67 62.48
CA MET A 1 -1.72 50.80 61.73
C MET A 1 -1.16 50.59 60.34
N GLN A 2 -0.48 49.46 60.11
CA GLN A 2 0.13 49.10 58.80
C GLN A 2 -0.70 48.02 58.13
N ARG A 3 -1.30 48.33 56.96
CA ARG A 3 -2.04 47.37 56.15
C ARG A 3 -1.05 46.62 55.30
N ARG A 4 -0.93 45.31 55.52
CA ARG A 4 -0.14 44.39 54.66
C ARG A 4 -0.99 43.96 53.45
N SER A 5 -0.60 44.42 52.28
CA SER A 5 -1.15 43.93 51.01
C SER A 5 -0.49 42.57 50.61
N VAL A 6 -1.31 41.54 50.50
CA VAL A 6 -0.87 40.22 50.05
C VAL A 6 -1.05 40.17 48.54
N LEU A 7 0.05 40.18 47.79
CA LEU A 7 0.07 39.90 46.34
C LEU A 7 -0.12 38.40 46.11
N ARG A 8 -1.23 38.02 45.49
CA ARG A 8 -1.45 36.66 44.98
C ARG A 8 -0.77 36.54 43.61
N ALA A 9 0.32 35.77 43.56
CA ALA A 9 0.95 35.38 42.29
C ALA A 9 0.08 34.31 41.61
N GLY A 10 -0.53 34.66 40.48
CA GLY A 10 -1.23 33.72 39.63
C GLY A 10 -0.22 32.91 38.78
N VAL A 11 -0.20 31.59 38.99
CA VAL A 11 0.57 30.69 38.15
C VAL A 11 -0.23 30.46 36.87
N LEU A 12 0.22 31.05 35.74
CA LEU A 12 -0.28 30.70 34.43
C LEU A 12 0.34 29.33 34.03
N ALA A 13 -0.47 28.29 34.07
CA ALA A 13 -0.12 27.00 33.48
C ALA A 13 -0.22 27.11 31.95
N THR A 14 0.92 27.22 31.27
CA THR A 14 0.98 27.08 29.81
C THR A 14 0.77 25.63 29.44
N LEU A 15 -0.42 25.28 28.89
CA LEU A 15 -0.65 24.00 28.23
C LEU A 15 0.23 23.95 26.97
N GLY A 16 1.38 23.34 27.09
CA GLY A 16 2.23 23.02 25.95
C GLY A 16 1.53 21.97 25.06
N THR A 17 0.97 22.40 23.94
CA THR A 17 0.48 21.52 22.91
C THR A 17 1.69 20.74 22.37
N ARG A 18 1.84 19.47 22.78
CA ARG A 18 2.81 18.55 22.18
C ARG A 18 2.36 18.28 20.76
N LEU A 19 3.03 18.92 19.80
CA LEU A 19 2.96 18.52 18.39
C LEU A 19 3.55 17.10 18.31
N ILE A 20 2.67 16.11 18.09
CA ILE A 20 3.08 14.76 17.70
C ILE A 20 3.67 14.94 16.31
N PRO A 21 4.95 14.57 16.06
CA PRO A 21 5.47 14.58 14.70
C PRO A 21 4.64 13.58 13.89
N GLY A 22 3.73 14.10 13.07
CA GLY A 22 3.06 13.29 12.06
C GLY A 22 4.13 12.69 11.17
N LEU A 23 4.03 11.38 10.87
CA LEU A 23 4.84 10.75 9.84
C LEU A 23 4.69 11.61 8.58
N ALA A 24 5.78 12.19 8.10
CA ALA A 24 5.75 13.05 6.92
C ALA A 24 5.30 12.19 5.73
N ASN A 25 4.12 12.51 5.19
CA ASN A 25 3.59 11.83 4.03
C ASN A 25 4.45 12.14 2.80
N THR A 26 4.59 11.17 1.91
CA THR A 26 5.28 11.38 0.63
C THR A 26 4.54 12.42 -0.20
N PRO A 27 5.21 13.46 -0.73
CA PRO A 27 4.53 14.45 -1.58
C PRO A 27 3.77 13.78 -2.73
N GLY A 28 2.46 14.08 -2.85
CA GLY A 28 1.59 13.49 -3.86
C GLY A 28 1.05 12.10 -3.51
N GLU A 29 1.29 11.60 -2.31
CA GLU A 29 0.69 10.38 -1.79
C GLU A 29 -0.85 10.49 -1.73
N VAL A 30 -1.52 9.37 -2.03
CA VAL A 30 -2.96 9.23 -1.85
C VAL A 30 -3.22 8.53 -0.53
N GLU A 31 -3.87 9.24 0.39
CA GLU A 31 -4.24 8.75 1.70
C GLU A 31 -5.37 7.71 1.65
N VAL A 32 -5.54 6.97 2.75
CA VAL A 32 -6.72 6.11 2.95
C VAL A 32 -7.99 6.97 2.84
N GLY A 33 -8.94 6.51 2.03
CA GLY A 33 -10.15 7.26 1.66
C GLY A 33 -10.02 8.05 0.35
N GLY A 34 -8.80 8.34 -0.11
CA GLY A 34 -8.55 9.03 -1.39
C GLY A 34 -8.68 8.10 -2.60
N VAL A 35 -8.90 8.66 -3.78
CA VAL A 35 -8.99 7.92 -5.05
C VAL A 35 -7.66 7.98 -5.79
N LEU A 36 -7.16 6.82 -6.23
CA LEU A 36 -5.93 6.73 -7.01
C LEU A 36 -6.08 7.45 -8.35
N ARG A 37 -5.07 8.28 -8.70
CA ARG A 37 -4.98 8.92 -10.00
C ARG A 37 -4.70 7.88 -11.08
N ASP A 38 -5.21 8.13 -12.28
CA ASP A 38 -4.93 7.25 -13.42
C ASP A 38 -3.49 7.42 -13.90
N VAL A 39 -2.81 6.29 -14.09
CA VAL A 39 -1.45 6.23 -14.62
C VAL A 39 -1.32 5.05 -15.57
N THR A 40 -0.43 5.15 -16.55
CA THR A 40 -0.06 4.00 -17.39
C THR A 40 1.05 3.21 -16.71
N MET A 41 0.75 1.95 -16.40
CA MET A 41 1.66 0.99 -15.78
C MET A 41 2.39 0.20 -16.86
N GLN A 42 3.71 0.14 -16.83
CA GLN A 42 4.53 -0.61 -17.78
C GLN A 42 4.59 -2.08 -17.40
N GLY A 43 3.97 -2.97 -18.20
CA GLY A 43 3.93 -4.40 -17.90
C GLY A 43 5.31 -5.05 -17.89
N LEU A 44 5.58 -5.96 -16.94
CA LEU A 44 6.82 -6.76 -16.88
C LEU A 44 6.76 -7.97 -17.82
N LEU A 45 5.92 -8.94 -17.52
CA LEU A 45 5.74 -10.17 -18.34
C LEU A 45 4.46 -10.14 -19.18
N GLY A 46 3.82 -8.99 -19.29
CA GLY A 46 2.56 -8.78 -20.00
C GLY A 46 2.44 -7.37 -20.56
N PRO A 47 1.29 -7.00 -21.12
CA PRO A 47 1.08 -5.69 -21.71
C PRO A 47 1.03 -4.58 -20.68
N SER A 48 1.40 -3.36 -21.09
CA SER A 48 1.14 -2.15 -20.32
C SER A 48 -0.36 -1.89 -20.21
N ARG A 49 -0.80 -1.33 -19.07
CA ARG A 49 -2.22 -1.04 -18.80
C ARG A 49 -2.37 0.29 -18.07
N LYS A 50 -3.51 0.92 -18.24
CA LYS A 50 -3.93 2.03 -17.35
C LYS A 50 -4.43 1.46 -16.02
N LEU A 51 -4.09 2.11 -14.92
CA LEU A 51 -4.59 1.72 -13.60
C LEU A 51 -6.13 1.78 -13.55
N SER A 52 -6.72 2.77 -14.23
CA SER A 52 -8.18 2.90 -14.37
C SER A 52 -8.87 1.71 -15.04
N SER A 53 -8.15 0.94 -15.87
CA SER A 53 -8.71 -0.26 -16.52
C SER A 53 -8.98 -1.41 -15.55
N LEU A 54 -8.48 -1.32 -14.31
CA LEU A 54 -8.71 -2.30 -13.24
C LEU A 54 -9.90 -1.93 -12.33
N ARG A 55 -10.56 -0.79 -12.57
CA ARG A 55 -11.78 -0.41 -11.85
C ARG A 55 -12.94 -1.37 -12.15
N GLY A 56 -13.95 -1.34 -11.30
CA GLY A 56 -15.11 -2.25 -11.39
C GLY A 56 -14.98 -3.49 -10.51
N LYS A 57 -13.79 -3.79 -9.99
CA LYS A 57 -13.52 -4.90 -9.07
C LYS A 57 -12.57 -4.45 -7.96
N PRO A 58 -12.64 -5.06 -6.76
CA PRO A 58 -11.64 -4.89 -5.72
C PRO A 58 -10.23 -5.19 -6.26
N LEU A 59 -9.24 -4.44 -5.79
CA LEU A 59 -7.86 -4.55 -6.25
C LEU A 59 -6.90 -4.57 -5.06
N ILE A 60 -5.98 -5.53 -5.07
CA ILE A 60 -4.82 -5.57 -4.20
C ILE A 60 -3.60 -5.13 -5.01
N ILE A 61 -2.91 -4.09 -4.56
CA ILE A 61 -1.66 -3.61 -5.15
C ILE A 61 -0.53 -3.92 -4.18
N ASN A 62 0.44 -4.73 -4.60
CA ASN A 62 1.64 -5.01 -3.83
C ASN A 62 2.84 -4.29 -4.45
N VAL A 63 3.49 -3.41 -3.68
CA VAL A 63 4.73 -2.72 -4.08
C VAL A 63 5.91 -3.50 -3.52
N TRP A 64 6.81 -3.91 -4.42
CA TRP A 64 7.89 -4.85 -4.13
C TRP A 64 9.15 -4.56 -4.93
N ALA A 65 10.25 -5.25 -4.59
CA ALA A 65 11.46 -5.28 -5.41
C ALA A 65 12.14 -6.65 -5.33
N SER A 66 12.87 -7.04 -6.37
CA SER A 66 13.56 -8.35 -6.45
C SER A 66 14.66 -8.52 -5.40
N TRP A 67 15.25 -7.44 -4.95
CA TRP A 67 16.28 -7.42 -3.89
C TRP A 67 15.70 -7.38 -2.47
N CYS A 68 14.39 -7.14 -2.32
CA CYS A 68 13.71 -7.04 -1.02
C CYS A 68 13.40 -8.46 -0.48
N GLY A 69 14.11 -8.91 0.56
CA GLY A 69 13.90 -10.23 1.19
C GLY A 69 12.47 -10.46 1.65
N PRO A 70 11.91 -9.58 2.53
CA PRO A 70 10.52 -9.72 2.99
C PRO A 70 9.48 -9.69 1.86
N CYS A 71 9.71 -8.92 0.77
CA CYS A 71 8.82 -8.93 -0.39
C CYS A 71 8.76 -10.33 -1.03
N ARG A 72 9.92 -10.98 -1.21
CA ARG A 72 10.00 -12.31 -1.79
C ARG A 72 9.30 -13.37 -0.95
N GLU A 73 9.31 -13.22 0.37
CA GLU A 73 8.62 -14.12 1.30
C GLU A 73 7.10 -14.09 1.12
N GLU A 74 6.51 -12.90 0.89
CA GLU A 74 5.05 -12.78 0.76
C GLU A 74 4.50 -13.05 -0.63
N MET A 75 5.32 -12.91 -1.70
CA MET A 75 4.88 -13.05 -3.10
C MET A 75 4.22 -14.39 -3.39
N GLY A 76 4.72 -15.48 -2.79
CA GLY A 76 4.09 -16.80 -2.92
C GLY A 76 2.68 -16.88 -2.35
N SER A 77 2.41 -16.19 -1.24
CA SER A 77 1.08 -16.12 -0.63
C SER A 77 0.11 -15.26 -1.46
N LEU A 78 0.62 -14.18 -2.06
CA LEU A 78 -0.15 -13.36 -3.02
C LEU A 78 -0.49 -14.13 -4.30
N GLU A 79 0.44 -14.97 -4.78
CA GLU A 79 0.18 -15.84 -5.93
C GLU A 79 -0.94 -16.85 -5.61
N ARG A 80 -0.90 -17.52 -4.45
CA ARG A 80 -1.97 -18.46 -4.04
C ARG A 80 -3.30 -17.73 -3.84
N LEU A 81 -3.29 -16.54 -3.25
CA LEU A 81 -4.48 -15.69 -3.13
C LEU A 81 -5.06 -15.33 -4.51
N SER A 82 -4.21 -14.84 -5.42
CA SER A 82 -4.61 -14.49 -6.79
C SER A 82 -5.25 -15.67 -7.54
N ARG A 83 -4.68 -16.87 -7.42
CA ARG A 83 -5.24 -18.08 -8.06
C ARG A 83 -6.56 -18.50 -7.45
N ARG A 84 -6.74 -18.33 -6.16
CA ARG A 84 -7.99 -18.68 -5.45
C ARG A 84 -9.18 -17.86 -5.96
N PHE A 85 -8.93 -16.60 -6.35
CA PHE A 85 -9.96 -15.64 -6.82
C PHE A 85 -9.81 -15.33 -8.30
N TRP A 86 -9.28 -16.28 -9.08
CA TRP A 86 -9.05 -16.14 -10.53
C TRP A 86 -10.32 -15.83 -11.32
N ASP A 87 -11.49 -16.26 -10.86
CA ASP A 87 -12.79 -16.01 -11.52
C ASP A 87 -13.24 -14.53 -11.49
N GLY A 88 -12.35 -13.67 -11.04
CA GLY A 88 -12.48 -12.24 -11.24
C GLY A 88 -13.26 -11.49 -10.17
N GLU A 89 -13.42 -12.08 -8.98
CA GLU A 89 -13.99 -11.37 -7.83
C GLU A 89 -13.03 -10.31 -7.28
N LEU A 90 -11.73 -10.51 -7.47
CA LEU A 90 -10.64 -9.71 -6.93
C LEU A 90 -9.46 -9.68 -7.91
N ASN A 91 -8.89 -8.50 -8.13
CA ASN A 91 -7.63 -8.34 -8.86
C ASN A 91 -6.44 -8.28 -7.88
N VAL A 92 -5.33 -8.94 -8.24
CA VAL A 92 -4.03 -8.78 -7.58
C VAL A 92 -3.03 -8.31 -8.61
N ILE A 93 -2.28 -7.24 -8.30
CA ILE A 93 -1.17 -6.77 -9.13
C ILE A 93 0.06 -6.48 -8.28
N GLY A 94 1.25 -6.62 -8.91
CA GLY A 94 2.51 -6.20 -8.34
C GLY A 94 3.05 -4.95 -9.04
N ILE A 95 3.68 -4.07 -8.27
CA ILE A 95 4.43 -2.91 -8.75
C ILE A 95 5.86 -3.08 -8.28
N SER A 96 6.76 -3.37 -9.22
CA SER A 96 8.20 -3.47 -8.93
C SER A 96 8.84 -2.08 -8.99
N THR A 97 9.62 -1.77 -7.95
CA THR A 97 10.46 -0.57 -7.88
C THR A 97 11.93 -0.87 -8.20
N ASP A 98 12.19 -1.99 -8.88
CA ASP A 98 13.54 -2.31 -9.35
C ASP A 98 14.04 -1.28 -10.37
N ASP A 99 15.30 -0.88 -10.25
CA ASP A 99 15.96 -0.03 -11.24
C ASP A 99 16.11 -0.73 -12.59
N TYR A 100 16.29 -2.06 -12.57
CA TYR A 100 16.53 -2.90 -13.73
C TYR A 100 15.37 -3.87 -13.95
N ARG A 101 14.69 -3.71 -15.10
CA ARG A 101 13.57 -4.55 -15.52
C ARG A 101 13.90 -6.06 -15.53
N ASP A 102 15.05 -6.43 -16.04
CA ASP A 102 15.50 -7.80 -16.18
C ASP A 102 15.62 -8.55 -14.85
N ARG A 103 15.98 -7.85 -13.78
CA ARG A 103 16.01 -8.41 -12.41
C ARG A 103 14.62 -8.77 -11.93
N ALA A 104 13.66 -7.86 -12.07
CA ALA A 104 12.27 -8.10 -11.72
C ALA A 104 11.68 -9.26 -12.54
N GLU A 105 11.86 -9.26 -13.86
CA GLU A 105 11.38 -10.33 -14.76
C GLU A 105 12.01 -11.69 -14.42
N THR A 106 13.32 -11.71 -14.16
CA THR A 106 14.03 -12.94 -13.78
C THR A 106 13.46 -13.52 -12.48
N TYR A 107 13.22 -12.65 -11.48
CA TYR A 107 12.61 -13.08 -10.23
C TYR A 107 11.21 -13.67 -10.47
N LEU A 108 10.32 -12.96 -11.17
CA LEU A 108 8.96 -13.42 -11.44
C LEU A 108 8.93 -14.79 -12.13
N ARG A 109 9.78 -15.00 -13.17
CA ARG A 109 9.87 -16.28 -13.88
C ARG A 109 10.33 -17.41 -12.96
N ARG A 110 11.38 -17.17 -12.15
CA ARG A 110 11.94 -18.20 -11.24
C ARG A 110 10.99 -18.56 -10.10
N SER A 111 10.20 -17.59 -9.63
CA SER A 111 9.27 -17.79 -8.52
C SER A 111 7.90 -18.28 -8.95
N GLY A 112 7.64 -18.42 -10.26
CA GLY A 112 6.36 -18.89 -10.78
C GLY A 112 5.19 -17.94 -10.50
N ILE A 113 5.45 -16.63 -10.37
CA ILE A 113 4.43 -15.60 -10.14
C ILE A 113 3.72 -15.33 -11.45
N THR A 114 2.38 -15.48 -11.47
CA THR A 114 1.55 -15.38 -12.67
C THR A 114 0.58 -14.18 -12.68
N PHE A 115 0.26 -13.60 -11.51
CA PHE A 115 -0.53 -12.38 -11.50
C PHE A 115 0.21 -11.22 -12.16
N ALA A 116 -0.54 -10.23 -12.68
CA ALA A 116 0.03 -9.12 -13.45
C ALA A 116 1.02 -8.29 -12.62
N ASN A 117 2.21 -8.07 -13.18
CA ASN A 117 3.25 -7.25 -12.56
C ASN A 117 3.70 -6.14 -13.51
N PHE A 118 4.00 -4.97 -12.94
CA PHE A 118 4.41 -3.76 -13.66
C PHE A 118 5.68 -3.20 -13.04
N ILE A 119 6.47 -2.49 -13.85
CA ILE A 119 7.68 -1.80 -13.39
C ILE A 119 7.42 -0.30 -13.21
N ASP A 120 7.93 0.28 -12.13
CA ASP A 120 7.80 1.69 -11.78
C ASP A 120 9.15 2.39 -11.61
N GLN A 121 10.00 2.30 -12.64
CA GLN A 121 11.35 2.90 -12.63
C GLN A 121 11.37 4.42 -12.38
N LYS A 122 10.25 5.10 -12.58
CA LYS A 122 10.10 6.54 -12.32
C LYS A 122 9.51 6.85 -10.94
N LEU A 123 9.26 5.81 -10.14
CA LEU A 123 8.69 5.89 -8.79
C LEU A 123 7.37 6.67 -8.71
N VAL A 124 6.59 6.69 -9.79
CA VAL A 124 5.30 7.39 -9.87
C VAL A 124 4.26 6.72 -8.99
N LEU A 125 4.16 5.38 -9.09
CA LEU A 125 3.24 4.57 -8.27
C LEU A 125 3.75 4.44 -6.84
N GLU A 126 5.06 4.25 -6.65
CA GLU A 126 5.69 4.22 -5.33
C GLU A 126 5.33 5.47 -4.53
N ASN A 127 5.55 6.66 -5.11
CA ASN A 127 5.23 7.93 -4.47
C ASN A 127 3.72 8.11 -4.27
N MET A 128 2.89 7.79 -5.28
CA MET A 128 1.43 7.90 -5.18
C MET A 128 0.85 6.99 -4.08
N LEU A 129 1.41 5.81 -3.90
CA LEU A 129 0.97 4.84 -2.89
C LEU A 129 1.61 5.09 -1.52
N GLY A 130 2.66 5.91 -1.45
CA GLY A 130 3.42 6.17 -0.22
C GLY A 130 4.31 5.00 0.20
N ALA A 131 4.88 4.27 -0.76
CA ALA A 131 5.68 3.08 -0.50
C ALA A 131 7.13 3.42 -0.08
N ASN A 132 7.28 4.23 0.96
CA ASN A 132 8.57 4.63 1.54
C ASN A 132 9.29 3.48 2.26
N ARG A 133 8.66 2.32 2.38
CA ARG A 133 9.18 1.07 2.95
C ARG A 133 8.51 -0.12 2.27
N LEU A 134 9.32 -1.13 1.90
CA LEU A 134 8.85 -2.35 1.23
C LEU A 134 8.80 -3.56 2.17
N PRO A 135 7.88 -4.50 1.91
CA PRO A 135 6.77 -4.38 0.96
C PRO A 135 5.67 -3.46 1.49
N LEU A 136 4.89 -2.89 0.57
CA LEU A 136 3.63 -2.22 0.86
C LEU A 136 2.51 -2.91 0.10
N THR A 137 1.45 -3.32 0.79
CA THR A 137 0.23 -3.81 0.14
C THR A 137 -0.93 -2.86 0.40
N VAL A 138 -1.59 -2.43 -0.68
CA VAL A 138 -2.69 -1.47 -0.67
C VAL A 138 -3.97 -2.16 -1.12
N LEU A 139 -5.03 -2.04 -0.32
CA LEU A 139 -6.38 -2.48 -0.68
C LEU A 139 -7.14 -1.32 -1.29
N VAL A 140 -7.73 -1.55 -2.47
CA VAL A 140 -8.40 -0.53 -3.27
C VAL A 140 -9.77 -1.04 -3.69
N ASP A 141 -10.83 -0.24 -3.51
CA ASP A 141 -12.18 -0.62 -3.91
C ASP A 141 -12.39 -0.56 -5.44
N ALA A 142 -13.55 -1.02 -5.89
CA ALA A 142 -13.93 -1.04 -7.31
C ALA A 142 -13.94 0.36 -7.96
N GLN A 143 -14.03 1.43 -7.17
CA GLN A 143 -14.02 2.82 -7.63
C GLN A 143 -12.61 3.42 -7.68
N GLY A 144 -11.60 2.67 -7.21
CA GLY A 144 -10.21 3.11 -7.13
C GLY A 144 -9.86 3.86 -5.85
N ARG A 145 -10.68 3.76 -4.80
CA ARG A 145 -10.45 4.37 -3.50
C ARG A 145 -9.58 3.48 -2.62
N VAL A 146 -8.55 4.04 -2.02
CA VAL A 146 -7.70 3.35 -1.04
C VAL A 146 -8.48 3.04 0.23
N LEU A 147 -8.59 1.77 0.59
CA LEU A 147 -9.28 1.31 1.80
C LEU A 147 -8.32 1.09 2.96
N ALA A 148 -7.13 0.57 2.68
CA ALA A 148 -6.12 0.28 3.69
C ALA A 148 -4.72 0.16 3.07
N LYS A 149 -3.68 0.39 3.89
CA LYS A 149 -2.27 0.21 3.55
C LYS A 149 -1.61 -0.67 4.61
N TYR A 150 -0.87 -1.69 4.18
CA TYR A 150 -0.17 -2.63 5.05
C TYR A 150 1.30 -2.68 4.70
N PHE A 151 2.15 -2.28 5.63
CA PHE A 151 3.60 -2.34 5.50
C PHE A 151 4.16 -3.62 6.10
N GLY A 152 5.16 -4.18 5.44
CA GLY A 152 5.82 -5.42 5.86
C GLY A 152 5.15 -6.68 5.34
N ALA A 153 5.91 -7.78 5.33
CA ALA A 153 5.48 -9.06 4.79
C ALA A 153 4.33 -9.67 5.60
N LYS A 154 3.39 -10.31 4.89
CA LYS A 154 2.23 -10.98 5.45
C LYS A 154 1.90 -12.25 4.66
N ALA A 155 1.33 -13.26 5.34
CA ALA A 155 0.74 -14.43 4.68
C ALA A 155 -0.67 -14.06 4.16
N TRP A 156 -0.73 -13.59 2.91
CA TRP A 156 -1.95 -13.04 2.33
C TRP A 156 -3.05 -14.09 2.06
N ASP A 157 -2.67 -15.36 1.94
CA ASP A 157 -3.57 -16.51 1.77
C ASP A 157 -4.00 -17.17 3.10
N SER A 158 -3.58 -16.63 4.24
CA SER A 158 -4.03 -17.13 5.54
C SER A 158 -5.51 -16.82 5.78
N ALA A 159 -6.18 -17.63 6.59
CA ALA A 159 -7.59 -17.42 6.95
C ALA A 159 -7.83 -16.04 7.57
N GLU A 160 -6.88 -15.56 8.40
CA GLU A 160 -6.93 -14.23 9.00
C GLU A 160 -6.86 -13.11 7.93
N SER A 161 -5.91 -13.22 6.99
CA SER A 161 -5.75 -12.25 5.91
C SER A 161 -6.95 -12.23 4.97
N ILE A 162 -7.47 -13.40 4.61
CA ILE A 162 -8.68 -13.52 3.77
C ILE A 162 -9.89 -12.89 4.48
N ALA A 163 -10.10 -13.17 5.77
CA ALA A 163 -11.18 -12.54 6.53
C ALA A 163 -11.03 -11.02 6.64
N MET A 164 -9.80 -10.52 6.77
CA MET A 164 -9.49 -9.09 6.76
C MET A 164 -9.82 -8.47 5.40
N ILE A 165 -9.37 -9.07 4.29
CA ILE A 165 -9.65 -8.64 2.92
C ILE A 165 -11.16 -8.60 2.67
N ALA A 166 -11.88 -9.67 3.04
CA ALA A 166 -13.33 -9.76 2.90
C ALA A 166 -14.06 -8.61 3.62
N ARG A 167 -13.61 -8.26 4.83
CA ARG A 167 -14.17 -7.13 5.59
C ARG A 167 -13.95 -5.79 4.89
N HIS A 168 -12.73 -5.52 4.39
CA HIS A 168 -12.44 -4.27 3.70
C HIS A 168 -13.24 -4.12 2.40
N PHE A 169 -13.33 -5.17 1.62
CA PHE A 169 -14.05 -5.14 0.34
C PHE A 169 -15.56 -5.37 0.47
N ARG A 170 -16.04 -5.76 1.67
CA ARG A 170 -17.45 -6.10 1.94
C ARG A 170 -17.97 -7.20 1.01
N ILE A 171 -17.15 -8.19 0.75
CA ILE A 171 -17.47 -9.36 -0.10
C ILE A 171 -17.34 -10.66 0.71
N LYS A 172 -17.96 -11.72 0.18
CA LYS A 172 -17.75 -13.09 0.71
C LYS A 172 -16.63 -13.72 -0.11
N LEU A 173 -15.53 -14.08 0.54
CA LEU A 173 -14.39 -14.76 -0.07
C LEU A 173 -14.29 -16.20 0.43
#